data_2c032beed72ce20244579b667bb3b2e7
#
_entry.id   2c032beed72ce20244579b667bb3b2e7
#
_cell.length_a   1.000
_cell.length_b   1.000
_cell.length_c   1.000
_cell.angle_alpha   90.00
_cell.angle_beta   90.00
_cell.angle_gamma   90.00
#
_symmetry.space_group_name_H-M   'P 1'
#
loop_
_entity.id
_entity.type
_entity.pdbx_description
1 polymer ?
#
loop_
_entity_poly.entity_id
_entity_poly.type
_entity_poly.pdbx_seq_one_letter_code
_entity_poly.pdbx_strand_id
1 'polypeptide(L)'
;CAAGVAILADLGAIRNALAMIVGMNPRSPLAWDMIAMCTFIVLSIVQLVMIARDARSVKVWAVLAGLAALALQIVEGLLFSTQTAHGWWATPIMPVDFLAVAFVSGFALILLIACVKGASSKALAWLGRICASAIAVHLVLALIDLCLMFSEGTPESAGILAAVGSNILLYLVELILPFIAMIMLFLPKNRGQKKPALIASILVIVGIFAHRLMLLVPAYNAPSLSLQLSGTDFTTGPYPISPGRYLD
;
A
#
# COMPACT_ATOMS: atom_id res chain seq x y z
N CYS A 1 -1.75 7.45 -12.12
CA CYS A 1 -2.12 7.06 -13.51
C CYS A 1 -1.87 5.56 -13.79
N ALA A 2 -0.70 4.99 -13.45
CA ALA A 2 -0.40 3.58 -13.74
C ALA A 2 -1.37 2.61 -13.03
N ALA A 3 -1.71 2.86 -11.76
CA ALA A 3 -2.67 2.04 -11.02
C ALA A 3 -4.07 2.04 -11.64
N GLY A 4 -4.57 3.20 -12.07
CA GLY A 4 -5.87 3.29 -12.75
C GLY A 4 -5.91 2.52 -14.07
N VAL A 5 -4.82 2.54 -14.84
CA VAL A 5 -4.69 1.75 -16.08
C VAL A 5 -4.66 0.25 -15.76
N ALA A 6 -3.95 -0.15 -14.70
CA ALA A 6 -3.89 -1.55 -14.28
C ALA A 6 -5.28 -2.07 -13.85
N ILE A 7 -6.03 -1.28 -13.06
CA ILE A 7 -7.40 -1.62 -12.65
C ILE A 7 -8.33 -1.75 -13.87
N LEU A 8 -8.25 -0.81 -14.84
CA LEU A 8 -9.04 -0.89 -16.05
C LEU A 8 -8.70 -2.10 -16.91
N ALA A 9 -7.44 -2.51 -16.95
CA ALA A 9 -6.99 -3.71 -17.64
C ALA A 9 -7.48 -4.99 -16.96
N ASP A 10 -7.52 -5.01 -15.62
CA ASP A 10 -7.95 -6.17 -14.82
C ASP A 10 -9.47 -6.38 -14.86
N LEU A 11 -10.26 -5.32 -15.05
CA LEU A 11 -11.72 -5.38 -15.17
C LEU A 11 -12.23 -6.20 -16.39
N GLY A 12 -11.37 -6.61 -17.30
CA GLY A 12 -11.69 -7.47 -18.45
C GLY A 12 -12.62 -6.84 -19.50
N ALA A 13 -13.45 -5.86 -19.11
CA ALA A 13 -14.32 -5.13 -20.01
C ALA A 13 -14.48 -3.67 -19.57
N ILE A 14 -13.94 -2.72 -20.32
CA ILE A 14 -14.00 -1.27 -20.03
C ILE A 14 -15.44 -0.76 -19.86
N ARG A 15 -16.41 -1.35 -20.57
CA ARG A 15 -17.84 -1.02 -20.44
C ARG A 15 -18.38 -1.32 -19.02
N ASN A 16 -17.81 -2.30 -18.31
CA ASN A 16 -18.24 -2.63 -16.96
C ASN A 16 -17.78 -1.56 -15.93
N ALA A 17 -16.70 -0.83 -16.22
CA ALA A 17 -16.30 0.33 -15.42
C ALA A 17 -17.35 1.44 -15.44
N LEU A 18 -17.97 1.69 -16.59
CA LEU A 18 -19.07 2.66 -16.69
C LEU A 18 -20.33 2.18 -15.97
N ALA A 19 -20.66 0.89 -16.05
CA ALA A 19 -21.77 0.31 -15.28
C ALA A 19 -21.54 0.41 -13.77
N MET A 20 -20.30 0.28 -13.31
CA MET A 20 -19.93 0.46 -11.91
C MET A 20 -20.13 1.91 -11.43
N ILE A 21 -19.88 2.90 -12.30
CA ILE A 21 -20.12 4.32 -11.99
C ILE A 21 -21.63 4.61 -11.91
N VAL A 22 -22.42 4.11 -12.87
CA VAL A 22 -23.87 4.36 -12.94
C VAL A 22 -24.63 3.62 -11.85
N GLY A 23 -24.21 2.39 -11.51
CA GLY A 23 -24.82 1.55 -10.46
C GLY A 23 -24.20 1.73 -9.06
N MET A 24 -23.46 2.79 -8.82
CA MET A 24 -22.70 3.01 -7.59
C MET A 24 -23.60 3.11 -6.36
N ASN A 25 -23.37 2.24 -5.36
CA ASN A 25 -24.02 2.35 -4.07
C ASN A 25 -23.21 3.30 -3.16
N PRO A 26 -23.75 4.46 -2.76
CA PRO A 26 -23.03 5.44 -1.92
C PRO A 26 -22.63 4.92 -0.53
N ARG A 27 -23.19 3.78 -0.08
CA ARG A 27 -22.83 3.14 1.18
C ARG A 27 -21.65 2.14 1.03
N SER A 28 -21.23 1.85 -0.20
CA SER A 28 -20.12 0.93 -0.45
C SER A 28 -18.77 1.63 -0.28
N PRO A 29 -17.82 1.06 0.49
CA PRO A 29 -16.44 1.57 0.57
C PRO A 29 -15.76 1.66 -0.81
N LEU A 30 -16.06 0.72 -1.71
CA LEU A 30 -15.55 0.71 -3.08
C LEU A 30 -15.99 1.96 -3.87
N ALA A 31 -17.21 2.47 -3.64
CA ALA A 31 -17.68 3.69 -4.27
C ALA A 31 -16.85 4.91 -3.85
N TRP A 32 -16.56 5.02 -2.56
CA TRP A 32 -15.72 6.09 -2.02
C TRP A 32 -14.27 6.01 -2.50
N ASP A 33 -13.72 4.81 -2.63
CA ASP A 33 -12.39 4.59 -3.19
C ASP A 33 -12.30 5.10 -4.63
N MET A 34 -13.28 4.76 -5.46
CA MET A 34 -13.34 5.22 -6.84
C MET A 34 -13.48 6.74 -6.95
N ILE A 35 -14.31 7.37 -6.09
CA ILE A 35 -14.45 8.84 -6.05
C ILE A 35 -13.12 9.48 -5.62
N ALA A 36 -12.48 8.97 -4.57
CA ALA A 36 -11.21 9.49 -4.08
C ALA A 36 -10.10 9.37 -5.14
N MET A 37 -10.02 8.21 -5.82
CA MET A 37 -9.07 7.97 -6.91
C MET A 37 -9.29 8.93 -8.09
N CYS A 38 -10.52 9.10 -8.56
CA CYS A 38 -10.84 10.04 -9.64
C CYS A 38 -10.50 11.47 -9.24
N THR A 39 -10.85 11.88 -8.02
CA THR A 39 -10.55 13.22 -7.49
C THR A 39 -9.04 13.46 -7.44
N PHE A 40 -8.27 12.50 -6.91
CA PHE A 40 -6.82 12.59 -6.86
C PHE A 40 -6.19 12.69 -8.25
N ILE A 41 -6.65 11.90 -9.23
CA ILE A 41 -6.15 11.94 -10.61
C ILE A 41 -6.41 13.31 -11.22
N VAL A 42 -7.62 13.83 -11.11
CA VAL A 42 -8.00 15.15 -11.67
C VAL A 42 -7.15 16.26 -11.06
N LEU A 43 -7.06 16.31 -9.72
CA LEU A 43 -6.27 17.33 -9.02
C LEU A 43 -4.78 17.23 -9.36
N SER A 44 -4.24 16.02 -9.51
CA SER A 44 -2.84 15.81 -9.91
C SER A 44 -2.57 16.30 -11.33
N ILE A 45 -3.50 16.08 -12.27
CA ILE A 45 -3.40 16.59 -13.64
C ILE A 45 -3.45 18.12 -13.63
N VAL A 46 -4.40 18.72 -12.89
CA VAL A 46 -4.50 20.19 -12.76
C VAL A 46 -3.23 20.76 -12.17
N GLN A 47 -2.68 20.15 -11.11
CA GLN A 47 -1.41 20.57 -10.51
C GLN A 47 -0.28 20.53 -11.54
N LEU A 48 -0.16 19.47 -12.31
CA LEU A 48 0.87 19.33 -13.35
C LEU A 48 0.75 20.43 -14.42
N VAL A 49 -0.48 20.73 -14.87
CA VAL A 49 -0.74 21.82 -15.82
C VAL A 49 -0.38 23.18 -15.22
N MET A 50 -0.70 23.42 -13.94
CA MET A 50 -0.36 24.67 -13.26
C MET A 50 1.15 24.85 -13.09
N ILE A 51 1.89 23.76 -12.82
CA ILE A 51 3.37 23.78 -12.79
C ILE A 51 3.91 24.11 -14.19
N ALA A 52 3.41 23.48 -15.23
CA ALA A 52 3.86 23.69 -16.61
C ALA A 52 3.58 25.11 -17.12
N ARG A 53 2.59 25.80 -16.54
CA ARG A 53 2.21 27.19 -16.87
C ARG A 53 2.83 28.24 -15.94
N ASP A 54 3.69 27.86 -15.01
CA ASP A 54 4.26 28.76 -13.97
C ASP A 54 3.18 29.61 -13.24
N ALA A 55 2.01 29.02 -13.02
CA ALA A 55 0.88 29.72 -12.43
C ALA A 55 1.13 30.06 -10.96
N ARG A 56 0.71 31.27 -10.52
CA ARG A 56 0.83 31.69 -9.11
C ARG A 56 0.08 30.78 -8.12
N SER A 57 -0.92 30.06 -8.59
CA SER A 57 -1.76 29.17 -7.78
C SER A 57 -1.21 27.75 -7.58
N VAL A 58 0.00 27.42 -8.07
CA VAL A 58 0.61 26.08 -7.96
C VAL A 58 0.58 25.52 -6.53
N LYS A 59 0.84 26.38 -5.52
CA LYS A 59 0.83 25.96 -4.11
C LYS A 59 -0.54 25.47 -3.64
N VAL A 60 -1.60 26.15 -4.06
CA VAL A 60 -2.98 25.78 -3.69
C VAL A 60 -3.33 24.41 -4.28
N TRP A 61 -3.04 24.21 -5.56
CA TRP A 61 -3.30 22.93 -6.24
C TRP A 61 -2.43 21.80 -5.67
N ALA A 62 -1.20 22.09 -5.26
CA ALA A 62 -0.33 21.12 -4.58
C ALA A 62 -0.92 20.66 -3.23
N VAL A 63 -1.47 21.59 -2.45
CA VAL A 63 -2.14 21.27 -1.17
C VAL A 63 -3.39 20.45 -1.43
N LEU A 64 -4.24 20.84 -2.39
CA LEU A 64 -5.47 20.10 -2.71
C LEU A 64 -5.15 18.67 -3.21
N ALA A 65 -4.18 18.52 -4.09
CA ALA A 65 -3.75 17.20 -4.57
C ALA A 65 -3.15 16.35 -3.43
N GLY A 66 -2.41 16.97 -2.51
CA GLY A 66 -1.87 16.31 -1.32
C GLY A 66 -2.98 15.82 -0.38
N LEU A 67 -3.98 16.66 -0.11
CA LEU A 67 -5.14 16.27 0.71
C LEU A 67 -5.95 15.13 0.05
N ALA A 68 -6.14 15.19 -1.27
CA ALA A 68 -6.80 14.11 -2.01
C ALA A 68 -5.99 12.81 -1.98
N ALA A 69 -4.66 12.87 -2.04
CA ALA A 69 -3.79 11.71 -1.88
C ALA A 69 -3.93 11.07 -0.50
N LEU A 70 -3.96 11.88 0.57
CA LEU A 70 -4.17 11.38 1.93
C LEU A 70 -5.55 10.75 2.10
N ALA A 71 -6.60 11.39 1.57
CA ALA A 71 -7.95 10.85 1.59
C ALA A 71 -8.04 9.52 0.86
N LEU A 72 -7.40 9.38 -0.30
CA LEU A 72 -7.34 8.14 -1.07
C LEU A 72 -6.73 7.00 -0.23
N GLN A 73 -5.58 7.23 0.42
CA GLN A 73 -4.93 6.19 1.23
C GLN A 73 -5.79 5.75 2.44
N ILE A 74 -6.50 6.69 3.06
CA ILE A 74 -7.41 6.37 4.17
C ILE A 74 -8.58 5.53 3.64
N VAL A 75 -9.16 5.90 2.52
CA VAL A 75 -10.30 5.19 1.92
C VAL A 75 -9.89 3.79 1.44
N GLU A 76 -8.73 3.65 0.80
CA GLU A 76 -8.18 2.33 0.45
C GLU A 76 -7.99 1.45 1.70
N GLY A 77 -7.39 1.98 2.75
CA GLY A 77 -7.22 1.25 4.01
C GLY A 77 -8.56 0.85 4.65
N LEU A 78 -9.57 1.73 4.61
CA LEU A 78 -10.94 1.41 5.05
C LEU A 78 -11.58 0.33 4.16
N LEU A 79 -11.37 0.38 2.85
CA LEU A 79 -11.87 -0.63 1.93
C LEU A 79 -11.34 -2.01 2.32
N PHE A 80 -10.02 -2.14 2.55
CA PHE A 80 -9.43 -3.40 3.00
C PHE A 80 -9.91 -3.82 4.39
N SER A 81 -9.95 -2.91 5.37
CA SER A 81 -10.37 -3.21 6.75
C SER A 81 -11.83 -3.68 6.85
N THR A 82 -12.68 -3.35 5.88
CA THR A 82 -14.09 -3.81 5.83
C THR A 82 -14.27 -5.15 5.11
N GLN A 83 -13.21 -5.73 4.56
CA GLN A 83 -13.24 -7.03 3.87
C GLN A 83 -13.15 -8.18 4.88
N THR A 84 -14.25 -8.43 5.59
CA THR A 84 -14.33 -9.49 6.61
C THR A 84 -14.13 -10.91 6.06
N ALA A 85 -14.22 -11.10 4.73
CA ALA A 85 -13.92 -12.36 4.08
C ALA A 85 -12.44 -12.76 4.16
N HIS A 86 -11.55 -11.81 4.42
CA HIS A 86 -10.11 -12.02 4.54
C HIS A 86 -9.63 -11.44 5.87
N GLY A 87 -9.51 -12.28 6.90
CA GLY A 87 -9.10 -11.87 8.24
C GLY A 87 -7.77 -11.11 8.27
N TRP A 88 -6.87 -11.42 7.34
CA TRP A 88 -5.62 -10.70 7.15
C TRP A 88 -5.81 -9.20 6.85
N TRP A 89 -6.92 -8.80 6.24
CA TRP A 89 -7.22 -7.40 5.91
C TRP A 89 -8.12 -6.72 6.94
N ALA A 90 -8.93 -7.50 7.66
CA ALA A 90 -9.96 -7.01 8.57
C ALA A 90 -9.38 -6.49 9.90
N THR A 91 -8.31 -5.69 9.85
CA THR A 91 -7.70 -5.08 11.04
C THR A 91 -8.00 -3.58 11.11
N PRO A 92 -8.25 -3.02 12.30
CA PRO A 92 -8.51 -1.58 12.46
C PRO A 92 -7.26 -0.73 12.21
N ILE A 93 -6.06 -1.34 12.16
CA ILE A 93 -4.79 -0.66 11.90
C ILE A 93 -4.61 -0.39 10.41
N MET A 94 -5.29 -1.12 9.52
CA MET A 94 -5.11 -1.06 8.07
C MET A 94 -5.13 0.37 7.48
N PRO A 95 -6.09 1.27 7.83
CA PRO A 95 -6.08 2.63 7.28
C PRO A 95 -4.84 3.43 7.69
N VAL A 96 -4.35 3.22 8.92
CA VAL A 96 -3.17 3.90 9.45
C VAL A 96 -1.90 3.35 8.81
N ASP A 97 -1.84 2.03 8.58
CA ASP A 97 -0.71 1.39 7.90
C ASP A 97 -0.63 1.83 6.44
N PHE A 98 -1.74 1.87 5.70
CA PHE A 98 -1.76 2.39 4.33
C PHE A 98 -1.21 3.81 4.24
N LEU A 99 -1.59 4.67 5.19
CA LEU A 99 -1.07 6.03 5.27
C LEU A 99 0.43 6.05 5.57
N ALA A 100 0.89 5.26 6.54
CA ALA A 100 2.32 5.15 6.88
C ALA A 100 3.15 4.66 5.69
N VAL A 101 2.70 3.61 5.01
CA VAL A 101 3.33 3.06 3.80
C VAL A 101 3.38 4.08 2.67
N ALA A 102 2.34 4.90 2.48
CA ALA A 102 2.34 5.98 1.49
C ALA A 102 3.42 7.03 1.79
N PHE A 103 3.58 7.43 3.06
CA PHE A 103 4.64 8.33 3.47
C PHE A 103 6.03 7.72 3.26
N VAL A 104 6.23 6.47 3.67
CA VAL A 104 7.50 5.76 3.50
C VAL A 104 7.89 5.67 2.03
N SER A 105 6.98 5.18 1.17
CA SER A 105 7.24 5.02 -0.26
C SER A 105 7.43 6.38 -0.95
N GLY A 106 6.63 7.38 -0.60
CA GLY A 106 6.74 8.73 -1.14
C GLY A 106 8.08 9.38 -0.80
N PHE A 107 8.49 9.38 0.46
CA PHE A 107 9.78 9.95 0.86
C PHE A 107 10.97 9.16 0.34
N ALA A 108 10.88 7.83 0.24
CA ALA A 108 11.92 7.02 -0.38
C ALA A 108 12.11 7.36 -1.86
N LEU A 109 11.01 7.54 -2.61
CA LEU A 109 11.05 7.93 -4.02
C LEU A 109 11.61 9.35 -4.20
N ILE A 110 11.19 10.32 -3.38
CA ILE A 110 11.72 11.68 -3.40
C ILE A 110 13.22 11.67 -3.09
N LEU A 111 13.65 10.89 -2.08
CA LEU A 111 15.07 10.75 -1.73
C LEU A 111 15.87 10.13 -2.87
N LEU A 112 15.33 9.10 -3.54
CA LEU A 112 15.93 8.48 -4.72
C LEU A 112 16.14 9.50 -5.84
N ILE A 113 15.09 10.25 -6.19
CA ILE A 113 15.13 11.27 -7.23
C ILE A 113 16.13 12.38 -6.86
N ALA A 114 16.14 12.82 -5.59
CA ALA A 114 17.07 13.81 -5.08
C ALA A 114 18.53 13.33 -5.21
N CYS A 115 18.79 12.06 -4.93
CA CYS A 115 20.11 11.46 -5.14
C CYS A 115 20.52 11.47 -6.62
N VAL A 116 19.61 11.07 -7.52
CA VAL A 116 19.88 11.04 -8.96
C VAL A 116 20.14 12.42 -9.51
N LYS A 117 19.33 13.41 -9.13
CA LYS A 117 19.44 14.81 -9.55
C LYS A 117 20.61 15.56 -8.91
N GLY A 118 21.34 14.97 -7.99
CA GLY A 118 22.49 15.62 -7.35
C GLY A 118 22.11 16.72 -6.35
N ALA A 119 21.05 16.50 -5.58
CA ALA A 119 20.62 17.44 -4.55
C ALA A 119 21.73 17.72 -3.52
N SER A 120 21.64 18.88 -2.85
CA SER A 120 22.62 19.29 -1.83
C SER A 120 22.65 18.31 -0.64
N SER A 121 23.82 18.19 0.00
CA SER A 121 24.00 17.34 1.19
C SER A 121 23.02 17.69 2.31
N LYS A 122 22.67 18.97 2.49
CA LYS A 122 21.65 19.42 3.45
C LYS A 122 20.25 18.87 3.12
N ALA A 123 19.87 18.91 1.85
CA ALA A 123 18.58 18.38 1.39
C ALA A 123 18.50 16.86 1.57
N LEU A 124 19.57 16.13 1.20
CA LEU A 124 19.64 14.68 1.39
C LEU A 124 19.59 14.30 2.88
N ALA A 125 20.27 15.06 3.75
CA ALA A 125 20.23 14.82 5.19
C ALA A 125 18.85 15.09 5.80
N TRP A 126 18.12 16.08 5.31
CA TRP A 126 16.77 16.41 5.76
C TRP A 126 15.74 15.36 5.28
N LEU A 127 15.74 15.04 3.99
CA LEU A 127 14.89 14.03 3.39
C LEU A 127 15.15 12.64 4.01
N GLY A 128 16.42 12.29 4.21
CA GLY A 128 16.80 11.03 4.84
C GLY A 128 16.26 10.87 6.25
N ARG A 129 16.27 11.94 7.05
CA ARG A 129 15.70 11.90 8.42
C ARG A 129 14.19 11.72 8.40
N ILE A 130 13.48 12.44 7.53
CA ILE A 130 12.02 12.29 7.40
C ILE A 130 11.67 10.87 6.94
N CYS A 131 12.37 10.37 5.92
CA CYS A 131 12.19 9.01 5.43
C CYS A 131 12.43 7.98 6.55
N ALA A 132 13.52 8.11 7.31
CA ALA A 132 13.83 7.23 8.42
C ALA A 132 12.77 7.29 9.54
N SER A 133 12.23 8.48 9.84
CA SER A 133 11.14 8.62 10.83
C SER A 133 9.85 7.96 10.34
N ALA A 134 9.52 8.11 9.06
CA ALA A 134 8.35 7.44 8.47
C ALA A 134 8.50 5.91 8.52
N ILE A 135 9.69 5.38 8.21
CA ILE A 135 9.99 3.95 8.32
C ILE A 135 9.83 3.48 9.77
N ALA A 136 10.32 4.24 10.76
CA ALA A 136 10.19 3.89 12.16
C ALA A 136 8.72 3.76 12.58
N VAL A 137 7.86 4.70 12.14
CA VAL A 137 6.41 4.63 12.40
C VAL A 137 5.80 3.38 11.77
N HIS A 138 6.10 3.09 10.50
CA HIS A 138 5.60 1.90 9.81
C HIS A 138 6.03 0.60 10.50
N LEU A 139 7.30 0.47 10.90
CA LEU A 139 7.79 -0.71 11.61
C LEU A 139 7.12 -0.90 12.98
N VAL A 140 6.83 0.19 13.69
CA VAL A 140 6.08 0.12 14.96
C VAL A 140 4.65 -0.35 14.71
N LEU A 141 3.98 0.14 13.67
CA LEU A 141 2.63 -0.32 13.32
C LEU A 141 2.63 -1.80 12.94
N ALA A 142 3.59 -2.26 12.14
CA ALA A 142 3.75 -3.68 11.79
C ALA A 142 3.97 -4.57 13.03
N LEU A 143 4.74 -4.10 14.01
CA LEU A 143 4.93 -4.82 15.29
C LEU A 143 3.64 -4.85 16.10
N ILE A 144 2.90 -3.75 16.18
CA ILE A 144 1.61 -3.70 16.91
C ILE A 144 0.62 -4.67 16.25
N ASP A 145 0.52 -4.68 14.91
CA ASP A 145 -0.38 -5.57 14.18
C ASP A 145 -0.04 -7.04 14.45
N LEU A 146 1.24 -7.40 14.39
CA LEU A 146 1.73 -8.74 14.73
C LEU A 146 1.40 -9.12 16.19
N CYS A 147 1.61 -8.20 17.15
CA CYS A 147 1.28 -8.45 18.55
C CYS A 147 -0.22 -8.67 18.76
N LEU A 148 -1.07 -7.91 18.09
CA LEU A 148 -2.52 -8.09 18.14
C LEU A 148 -2.92 -9.47 17.62
N MET A 149 -2.39 -9.91 16.47
CA MET A 149 -2.64 -11.24 15.92
C MET A 149 -2.25 -12.36 16.88
N PHE A 150 -1.12 -12.23 17.57
CA PHE A 150 -0.72 -13.22 18.59
C PHE A 150 -1.61 -13.19 19.83
N SER A 151 -2.17 -12.03 20.19
CA SER A 151 -2.97 -11.87 21.43
C SER A 151 -4.41 -12.37 21.26
N GLU A 152 -4.96 -12.35 20.04
CA GLU A 152 -6.34 -12.73 19.80
C GLU A 152 -6.63 -14.23 20.03
N GLY A 153 -5.67 -15.10 19.73
CA GLY A 153 -5.76 -16.55 20.00
C GLY A 153 -6.94 -17.26 19.32
N THR A 154 -7.52 -16.64 18.29
CA THR A 154 -8.65 -17.19 17.53
C THR A 154 -8.16 -18.19 16.47
N PRO A 155 -9.00 -19.15 16.03
CA PRO A 155 -8.66 -20.02 14.90
C PRO A 155 -8.31 -19.23 13.63
N GLU A 156 -8.91 -18.06 13.47
CA GLU A 156 -8.68 -17.15 12.35
C GLU A 156 -7.27 -16.55 12.42
N SER A 157 -6.86 -16.03 13.57
CA SER A 157 -5.50 -15.51 13.78
C SER A 157 -4.44 -16.61 13.62
N ALA A 158 -4.72 -17.85 14.04
CA ALA A 158 -3.83 -18.99 13.80
C ALA A 158 -3.67 -19.28 12.30
N GLY A 159 -4.75 -19.20 11.51
CA GLY A 159 -4.72 -19.33 10.06
C GLY A 159 -3.88 -18.24 9.38
N ILE A 160 -3.99 -16.99 9.84
CA ILE A 160 -3.18 -15.86 9.38
C ILE A 160 -1.70 -16.10 9.69
N LEU A 161 -1.37 -16.49 10.92
CA LEU A 161 0.01 -16.78 11.31
C LEU A 161 0.62 -17.93 10.51
N ALA A 162 -0.18 -18.96 10.17
CA ALA A 162 0.25 -20.04 9.29
C ALA A 162 0.53 -19.54 7.86
N ALA A 163 -0.30 -18.63 7.35
CA ALA A 163 -0.10 -18.00 6.04
C ALA A 163 1.14 -17.10 6.02
N VAL A 164 1.44 -16.37 7.10
CA VAL A 164 2.71 -15.65 7.29
C VAL A 164 3.88 -16.63 7.31
N GLY A 165 3.76 -17.72 8.05
CA GLY A 165 4.80 -18.76 8.14
C GLY A 165 5.13 -19.38 6.79
N SER A 166 4.13 -19.63 5.95
CA SER A 166 4.34 -20.16 4.58
C SER A 166 5.03 -19.16 3.64
N ASN A 167 4.95 -17.85 3.95
CA ASN A 167 5.56 -16.75 3.19
C ASN A 167 6.64 -16.01 3.99
N ILE A 168 7.26 -16.69 4.95
CA ILE A 168 8.20 -16.08 5.92
C ILE A 168 9.34 -15.31 5.25
N LEU A 169 9.84 -15.76 4.12
CA LEU A 169 10.90 -15.05 3.40
C LEU A 169 10.44 -13.67 2.93
N LEU A 170 9.22 -13.59 2.39
CA LEU A 170 8.63 -12.33 1.93
C LEU A 170 8.41 -11.37 3.10
N TYR A 171 7.92 -11.90 4.23
CA TYR A 171 7.71 -11.15 5.46
C TYR A 171 9.02 -10.62 6.07
N LEU A 172 10.09 -11.42 6.04
CA LEU A 172 11.41 -10.98 6.48
C LEU A 172 11.98 -9.87 5.59
N VAL A 173 11.81 -9.98 4.28
CA VAL A 173 12.24 -8.93 3.33
C VAL A 173 11.51 -7.62 3.61
N GLU A 174 10.20 -7.67 3.85
CA GLU A 174 9.36 -6.54 4.19
C GLU A 174 9.84 -5.78 5.44
N LEU A 175 10.26 -6.48 6.48
CA LEU A 175 10.69 -5.88 7.74
C LEU A 175 12.19 -5.52 7.75
N ILE A 176 13.04 -6.42 7.29
CA ILE A 176 14.50 -6.27 7.42
C ILE A 176 15.03 -5.18 6.49
N LEU A 177 14.58 -5.09 5.26
CA LEU A 177 15.12 -4.11 4.32
C LEU A 177 14.81 -2.66 4.74
N PRO A 178 13.57 -2.28 5.12
CA PRO A 178 13.32 -0.95 5.64
C PRO A 178 14.05 -0.69 6.97
N PHE A 179 14.17 -1.70 7.84
CA PHE A 179 14.90 -1.56 9.11
C PHE A 179 16.40 -1.23 8.87
N ILE A 180 17.07 -1.94 7.97
CA ILE A 180 18.45 -1.65 7.57
C ILE A 180 18.54 -0.23 6.99
N ALA A 181 17.62 0.14 6.10
CA ALA A 181 17.58 1.47 5.50
C ALA A 181 17.39 2.56 6.56
N MET A 182 16.51 2.35 7.54
CA MET A 182 16.29 3.27 8.66
C MET A 182 17.59 3.49 9.45
N ILE A 183 18.29 2.43 9.83
CA ILE A 183 19.58 2.53 10.52
C ILE A 183 20.59 3.29 9.67
N MET A 184 20.69 2.96 8.38
CA MET A 184 21.62 3.65 7.46
C MET A 184 21.37 5.16 7.40
N LEU A 185 20.09 5.58 7.38
CA LEU A 185 19.71 7.00 7.28
C LEU A 185 19.85 7.74 8.61
N PHE A 186 19.67 7.09 9.76
CA PHE A 186 19.87 7.68 11.08
C PHE A 186 21.35 7.84 11.46
N LEU A 187 22.24 6.97 10.93
CA LEU A 187 23.65 7.03 11.26
C LEU A 187 24.28 8.40 10.92
N PRO A 188 24.90 9.11 11.90
CA PRO A 188 25.49 10.43 11.64
C PRO A 188 26.54 10.43 10.53
N LYS A 189 27.29 9.34 10.40
CA LYS A 189 28.31 9.15 9.38
C LYS A 189 27.75 9.20 7.94
N ASN A 190 26.51 8.75 7.74
CA ASN A 190 25.87 8.63 6.42
C ASN A 190 25.04 9.87 6.04
N ARG A 191 24.85 10.80 6.98
CA ARG A 191 23.99 11.97 6.77
C ARG A 191 24.47 12.82 5.59
N GLY A 192 23.56 13.05 4.64
CA GLY A 192 23.83 13.87 3.48
C GLY A 192 24.75 13.24 2.44
N GLN A 193 25.19 12.00 2.62
CA GLN A 193 25.96 11.27 1.63
C GLN A 193 25.06 10.65 0.58
N LYS A 194 25.42 10.83 -0.71
CA LYS A 194 24.64 10.34 -1.84
C LYS A 194 24.54 8.82 -1.90
N LYS A 195 25.65 8.08 -1.70
CA LYS A 195 25.67 6.62 -1.82
C LYS A 195 24.79 5.91 -0.79
N PRO A 196 24.91 6.17 0.53
CA PRO A 196 24.02 5.56 1.51
C PRO A 196 22.55 5.94 1.33
N ALA A 197 22.25 7.19 0.96
CA ALA A 197 20.90 7.62 0.70
C ALA A 197 20.26 6.90 -0.50
N LEU A 198 21.04 6.69 -1.57
CA LEU A 198 20.60 5.93 -2.75
C LEU A 198 20.29 4.47 -2.39
N ILE A 199 21.22 3.81 -1.70
CA ILE A 199 21.06 2.40 -1.29
C ILE A 199 19.84 2.26 -0.37
N ALA A 200 19.72 3.13 0.64
CA ALA A 200 18.61 3.10 1.56
C ALA A 200 17.27 3.30 0.84
N SER A 201 17.18 4.23 -0.12
CA SER A 201 15.96 4.43 -0.91
C SER A 201 15.55 3.18 -1.69
N ILE A 202 16.50 2.48 -2.29
CA ILE A 202 16.23 1.24 -3.03
C ILE A 202 15.77 0.13 -2.08
N LEU A 203 16.43 -0.03 -0.93
CA LEU A 203 16.04 -1.03 0.08
C LEU A 203 14.61 -0.79 0.57
N VAL A 204 14.24 0.47 0.84
CA VAL A 204 12.87 0.84 1.23
C VAL A 204 11.87 0.49 0.15
N ILE A 205 12.11 0.86 -1.10
CA ILE A 205 11.21 0.58 -2.21
C ILE A 205 10.99 -0.92 -2.38
N VAL A 206 12.05 -1.73 -2.30
CA VAL A 206 11.95 -3.19 -2.37
C VAL A 206 11.19 -3.75 -1.16
N GLY A 207 11.47 -3.26 0.06
CA GLY A 207 10.76 -3.67 1.27
C GLY A 207 9.26 -3.35 1.22
N ILE A 208 8.89 -2.15 0.77
CA ILE A 208 7.49 -1.75 0.60
C ILE A 208 6.80 -2.55 -0.51
N PHE A 209 7.51 -2.90 -1.58
CA PHE A 209 6.97 -3.80 -2.60
C PHE A 209 6.69 -5.20 -2.02
N ALA A 210 7.60 -5.73 -1.19
CA ALA A 210 7.38 -6.98 -0.48
C ALA A 210 6.17 -6.89 0.48
N HIS A 211 6.01 -5.76 1.19
CA HIS A 211 4.83 -5.50 2.03
C HIS A 211 3.52 -5.56 1.22
N ARG A 212 3.46 -4.95 0.05
CA ARG A 212 2.28 -5.02 -0.83
C ARG A 212 2.01 -6.45 -1.35
N LEU A 213 3.06 -7.22 -1.64
CA LEU A 213 2.91 -8.63 -1.97
C LEU A 213 2.43 -9.45 -0.77
N MET A 214 2.94 -9.16 0.44
CA MET A 214 2.54 -9.83 1.67
C MET A 214 1.07 -9.55 2.02
N LEU A 215 0.55 -8.39 1.66
CA LEU A 215 -0.86 -8.07 1.78
C LEU A 215 -1.74 -8.95 0.86
N LEU A 216 -1.29 -9.25 -0.36
CA LEU A 216 -2.08 -9.94 -1.37
C LEU A 216 -1.90 -11.46 -1.34
N VAL A 217 -0.65 -11.95 -1.33
CA VAL A 217 -0.34 -13.38 -1.52
C VAL A 217 -0.96 -14.27 -0.45
N PRO A 218 -0.85 -14.00 0.86
CA PRO A 218 -1.48 -14.82 1.88
C PRO A 218 -3.01 -14.82 1.80
N ALA A 219 -3.62 -13.68 1.46
CA ALA A 219 -5.07 -13.57 1.34
C ALA A 219 -5.64 -14.44 0.21
N TYR A 220 -4.91 -14.56 -0.89
CA TYR A 220 -5.32 -15.44 -2.00
C TYR A 220 -5.04 -16.92 -1.73
N ASN A 221 -4.03 -17.24 -0.92
CA ASN A 221 -3.62 -18.60 -0.63
C ASN A 221 -4.41 -19.23 0.54
N ALA A 222 -4.98 -18.42 1.43
CA ALA A 222 -5.78 -18.87 2.56
C ALA A 222 -7.27 -18.65 2.25
N PRO A 223 -8.05 -19.70 1.93
CA PRO A 223 -9.50 -19.58 1.79
C PRO A 223 -10.11 -19.24 3.15
N SER A 224 -10.72 -18.06 3.24
CA SER A 224 -11.28 -17.52 4.49
C SER A 224 -12.68 -18.04 4.84
N LEU A 225 -13.30 -18.87 4.01
CA LEU A 225 -14.62 -19.40 4.24
C LEU A 225 -14.61 -20.93 4.15
N SER A 226 -14.73 -21.61 5.30
CA SER A 226 -15.23 -22.98 5.34
C SER A 226 -16.76 -22.93 5.23
N LEU A 227 -17.29 -23.05 4.02
CA LEU A 227 -18.72 -23.22 3.81
C LEU A 227 -19.10 -24.65 4.22
N GLN A 228 -19.54 -24.84 5.46
CA GLN A 228 -20.24 -26.03 5.88
C GLN A 228 -21.68 -26.00 5.34
N LEU A 229 -21.88 -26.45 4.12
CA LEU A 229 -23.19 -26.72 3.58
C LEU A 229 -23.52 -28.19 3.83
N SER A 230 -24.42 -28.42 4.83
CA SER A 230 -25.15 -29.66 5.09
C SER A 230 -24.34 -30.98 4.91
N GLY A 231 -23.31 -31.18 5.74
CA GLY A 231 -22.66 -32.49 5.87
C GLY A 231 -21.63 -32.85 4.80
N THR A 232 -21.29 -31.94 3.91
CA THR A 232 -20.17 -32.06 2.97
C THR A 232 -19.16 -30.98 3.26
N ASP A 233 -17.97 -31.36 3.71
CA ASP A 233 -16.82 -30.48 3.86
C ASP A 233 -16.32 -30.07 2.47
N PHE A 234 -16.79 -28.95 1.97
CA PHE A 234 -16.12 -28.28 0.85
C PHE A 234 -14.89 -27.55 1.39
N THR A 235 -13.79 -28.24 1.55
CA THR A 235 -12.49 -27.64 1.57
C THR A 235 -12.25 -27.10 0.16
N THR A 236 -12.55 -25.82 -0.05
CA THR A 236 -12.11 -25.14 -1.26
C THR A 236 -10.59 -25.05 -1.18
N GLY A 237 -9.93 -26.03 -1.79
CA GLY A 237 -8.51 -25.93 -2.10
C GLY A 237 -8.26 -24.65 -2.91
N PRO A 238 -6.99 -24.22 -3.06
CA PRO A 238 -6.66 -23.04 -3.86
C PRO A 238 -7.42 -23.14 -5.18
N TYR A 239 -8.23 -22.13 -5.48
CA TYR A 239 -8.97 -22.09 -6.73
C TYR A 239 -7.97 -22.31 -7.87
N PRO A 240 -8.04 -23.42 -8.61
CA PRO A 240 -7.30 -23.49 -9.84
C PRO A 240 -7.90 -22.40 -10.73
N ILE A 241 -7.16 -21.35 -10.97
CA ILE A 241 -7.46 -20.38 -12.01
C ILE A 241 -7.35 -21.17 -13.31
N SER A 242 -8.43 -21.84 -13.68
CA SER A 242 -8.54 -22.42 -15.02
C SER A 242 -8.97 -21.26 -15.95
N PRO A 243 -8.14 -20.89 -16.94
CA PRO A 243 -8.41 -19.76 -17.83
C PRO A 243 -9.56 -19.98 -18.80
N GLY A 244 -10.55 -20.78 -18.48
CA GLY A 244 -11.54 -21.22 -19.45
C GLY A 244 -13.01 -21.19 -19.03
N ARG A 245 -13.37 -20.72 -17.85
CA ARG A 245 -14.74 -20.89 -17.33
C ARG A 245 -15.60 -19.62 -17.25
N TYR A 246 -15.19 -18.54 -17.88
CA TYR A 246 -15.97 -17.29 -17.92
C TYR A 246 -16.49 -16.92 -19.29
N LEU A 247 -16.61 -17.87 -20.22
CA LEU A 247 -17.09 -17.63 -21.59
C LEU A 247 -18.35 -18.44 -21.96
N ASP A 248 -19.12 -18.96 -20.99
CA ASP A 248 -20.45 -19.55 -21.23
C ASP A 248 -21.54 -18.67 -20.57
#